data_ae1e853e8edf1047bf82653983970e7c
#
_entry.id   ae1e853e8edf1047bf82653983970e7c
#
_cell.length_a   1.000
_cell.length_b   1.000
_cell.length_c   1.000
_cell.angle_alpha   90.00
_cell.angle_beta   90.00
_cell.angle_gamma   90.00
#
_symmetry.space_group_name_H-M   'P 1'
#
loop_
_entity.id
_entity.type
_entity.pdbx_description
1 polymer ?
#
loop_
_entity_poly.entity_id
_entity_poly.type
_entity_poly.pdbx_seq_one_letter_code
_entity_poly.pdbx_strand_id
1 'polypeptide(L)'
;MKSFKTFLTIACCVLLACSCHKPKPIVIIPEPVECTPKSGNFTIDYETYLCFENLGAESGNFSKIIHDTYRQTFKMKPSLGDKSSSHKNYILFELNRKEDEAIGDEGYTLTVKKNHIIAKANTTAGLFYAFQTICQMAYPDQLADAKEFNIPCAKITDYPRFAYRGAHLDVSRHFFNVDFVKRYIDLMASYKLNKFHWHLTDDHGWRIQIDQYPGLTTIGAWRPERKTWDTLHPVQPEEPATYGGYYTKAQIRDIVEYAAARHIDIIPEIEIPGHCSAILATYPQYACDDYPYTVAVGPYWPPKAIMCAGNDDVITFYKNVLKEVVELFPYPLIHIGGDEAFNDNWQVCPKCQQRIQDKGLADETALQQWLMNEIEQYLKQFGKTAIMWDDIVSDDMVNQCDVMCWQSLDVAKTAAKHGNDVILCPTSHCYFNYYQDDPEKEPLAMTGLVTLEKAYGFDPMPDGLSQEQAKHILGGQCNLWTEFINTPEQAEYMLLPRLCALSECVWTPLDKKDFKNFSNRVSYHRQYLTKSGFNCHK
;
A
#
# COMPACT_ATOMS: atom_id res chain seq x y z
N MET A 1 87.25 -29.02 33.57
CA MET A 1 86.41 -28.98 32.36
C MET A 1 84.95 -29.02 32.84
N LYS A 2 84.26 -27.86 32.82
CA LYS A 2 82.94 -27.70 33.36
C LYS A 2 81.97 -27.69 32.19
N SER A 3 80.98 -28.62 32.21
CA SER A 3 79.88 -28.75 31.26
C SER A 3 78.79 -27.75 31.62
N PHE A 4 78.41 -26.87 30.67
CA PHE A 4 77.26 -25.97 30.77
C PHE A 4 76.06 -26.68 30.17
N LYS A 5 75.03 -26.94 30.97
CA LYS A 5 73.70 -27.38 30.48
C LYS A 5 72.83 -26.15 30.29
N THR A 6 72.49 -25.88 29.04
CA THR A 6 71.55 -24.82 28.66
C THR A 6 70.15 -25.38 28.79
N PHE A 7 69.34 -24.80 29.68
CA PHE A 7 67.89 -25.06 29.80
C PHE A 7 67.15 -24.18 28.76
N LEU A 8 66.51 -24.84 27.79
CA LEU A 8 65.62 -24.18 26.82
C LEU A 8 64.24 -24.17 27.40
N THR A 9 63.72 -23.01 27.85
CA THR A 9 62.34 -22.81 28.33
C THR A 9 61.47 -22.48 27.12
N ILE A 10 60.62 -23.42 26.69
CA ILE A 10 59.63 -23.21 25.65
C ILE A 10 58.43 -22.49 26.31
N ALA A 11 58.31 -21.20 26.06
CA ALA A 11 57.11 -20.44 26.42
C ALA A 11 56.00 -20.75 25.40
N CYS A 12 55.01 -21.54 25.83
CA CYS A 12 53.79 -21.83 25.04
C CYS A 12 52.85 -20.60 25.10
N CYS A 13 52.96 -19.68 24.14
CA CYS A 13 51.97 -18.63 23.95
C CYS A 13 50.67 -19.26 23.45
N VAL A 14 49.74 -19.51 24.34
CA VAL A 14 48.35 -19.81 23.99
C VAL A 14 47.74 -18.52 23.44
N LEU A 15 47.75 -18.35 22.13
CA LEU A 15 46.91 -17.36 21.43
C LEU A 15 45.45 -17.75 21.63
N LEU A 16 44.82 -17.18 22.64
CA LEU A 16 43.35 -17.11 22.71
C LEU A 16 42.89 -16.32 21.48
N ALA A 17 42.57 -17.02 20.41
CA ALA A 17 41.81 -16.47 19.32
C ALA A 17 40.40 -16.09 19.88
N CYS A 18 40.30 -14.88 20.42
CA CYS A 18 38.97 -14.24 20.56
C CYS A 18 38.42 -14.15 19.14
N SER A 19 37.60 -15.11 18.77
CA SER A 19 36.73 -14.99 17.60
C SER A 19 35.81 -13.80 17.86
N CYS A 20 36.23 -12.62 17.42
CA CYS A 20 35.38 -11.46 17.33
C CYS A 20 34.25 -11.82 16.35
N HIS A 21 33.18 -12.45 16.84
CA HIS A 21 31.94 -12.55 16.10
C HIS A 21 31.51 -11.11 15.85
N LYS A 22 31.61 -10.68 14.59
CA LYS A 22 30.99 -9.38 14.20
C LYS A 22 29.53 -9.43 14.63
N PRO A 23 29.02 -8.40 15.30
CA PRO A 23 27.61 -8.35 15.67
C PRO A 23 26.77 -8.52 14.40
N LYS A 24 25.70 -9.31 14.48
CA LYS A 24 24.75 -9.48 13.37
C LYS A 24 24.19 -8.12 12.96
N PRO A 25 24.04 -7.87 11.67
CA PRO A 25 23.47 -6.61 11.21
C PRO A 25 21.99 -6.50 11.63
N ILE A 26 21.57 -5.31 11.99
CA ILE A 26 20.16 -4.96 12.18
C ILE A 26 19.67 -4.41 10.84
N VAL A 27 18.73 -5.12 10.20
CA VAL A 27 18.34 -4.87 8.79
C VAL A 27 16.88 -4.39 8.69
N ILE A 28 16.45 -3.52 9.59
CA ILE A 28 15.07 -3.04 9.67
C ILE A 28 14.77 -2.04 8.54
N ILE A 29 13.67 -2.23 7.82
CA ILE A 29 13.08 -1.27 6.88
C ILE A 29 11.58 -1.17 7.20
N PRO A 30 11.04 0.03 7.39
CA PRO A 30 11.70 1.35 7.46
C PRO A 30 12.65 1.48 8.65
N GLU A 31 13.67 2.35 8.52
CA GLU A 31 14.64 2.61 9.59
C GLU A 31 13.95 3.25 10.80
N PRO A 32 14.12 2.68 12.02
CA PRO A 32 13.48 3.21 13.22
C PRO A 32 13.99 4.61 13.60
N VAL A 33 13.12 5.37 14.28
CA VAL A 33 13.48 6.70 14.82
C VAL A 33 14.71 6.62 15.72
N GLU A 34 14.77 5.61 16.60
CA GLU A 34 15.95 5.33 17.42
C GLU A 34 16.22 3.83 17.47
N CYS A 35 17.45 3.44 17.23
CA CYS A 35 17.92 2.07 17.41
C CYS A 35 19.30 2.08 18.10
N THR A 36 19.36 1.60 19.34
CA THR A 36 20.61 1.47 20.09
C THR A 36 20.98 -0.01 20.25
N PRO A 37 21.92 -0.54 19.46
CA PRO A 37 22.40 -1.91 19.58
C PRO A 37 23.00 -2.18 20.96
N LYS A 38 22.85 -3.41 21.46
CA LYS A 38 23.42 -3.90 22.70
C LYS A 38 24.17 -5.22 22.44
N SER A 39 25.01 -5.64 23.38
CA SER A 39 25.77 -6.87 23.25
C SER A 39 24.92 -8.12 23.48
N GLY A 40 25.04 -9.12 22.60
CA GLY A 40 24.39 -10.43 22.67
C GLY A 40 23.13 -10.51 21.83
N ASN A 41 22.48 -11.66 21.87
CA ASN A 41 21.27 -11.97 21.11
C ASN A 41 20.21 -12.60 22.02
N PHE A 42 18.95 -12.42 21.66
CA PHE A 42 17.83 -13.25 22.09
C PHE A 42 17.64 -14.37 21.07
N THR A 43 17.48 -15.60 21.51
CA THR A 43 17.28 -16.74 20.59
C THR A 43 15.79 -17.10 20.56
N ILE A 44 15.18 -17.03 19.37
CA ILE A 44 13.86 -17.60 19.10
C ILE A 44 14.06 -19.06 18.73
N ASP A 45 13.42 -19.95 19.51
CA ASP A 45 13.43 -21.41 19.36
C ASP A 45 12.07 -22.01 19.74
N TYR A 46 12.00 -23.34 19.86
CA TYR A 46 10.78 -24.07 20.25
C TYR A 46 10.35 -23.85 21.70
N GLU A 47 11.24 -23.30 22.56
CA GLU A 47 10.96 -22.99 23.95
C GLU A 47 10.51 -21.53 24.15
N THR A 48 10.43 -20.77 23.07
CA THR A 48 10.02 -19.34 23.12
C THR A 48 8.51 -19.22 23.36
N TYR A 49 8.16 -18.43 24.36
CA TYR A 49 6.77 -18.13 24.74
C TYR A 49 6.33 -16.78 24.22
N LEU A 50 5.09 -16.68 23.72
CA LEU A 50 4.41 -15.41 23.48
C LEU A 50 3.54 -15.08 24.70
N CYS A 51 3.72 -13.87 25.23
CA CYS A 51 2.99 -13.36 26.38
C CYS A 51 2.27 -12.06 25.96
N PHE A 52 1.06 -11.86 26.50
CA PHE A 52 0.22 -10.71 26.17
C PHE A 52 -0.31 -10.08 27.46
N GLU A 53 -0.13 -8.77 27.63
CA GLU A 53 -0.60 -8.02 28.81
C GLU A 53 -1.37 -6.75 28.42
N ASN A 54 -2.40 -6.45 29.20
CA ASN A 54 -3.23 -5.26 29.11
C ASN A 54 -4.03 -5.08 27.80
N LEU A 55 -4.21 -6.12 26.99
CA LEU A 55 -4.88 -6.03 25.67
C LEU A 55 -6.41 -5.91 25.75
N GLY A 56 -7.04 -6.21 26.89
CA GLY A 56 -8.48 -6.12 27.05
C GLY A 56 -9.27 -6.96 26.05
N ALA A 57 -10.27 -6.36 25.42
CA ALA A 57 -11.13 -7.04 24.44
C ALA A 57 -10.42 -7.42 23.13
N GLU A 58 -9.33 -6.74 22.77
CA GLU A 58 -8.56 -7.01 21.54
C GLU A 58 -7.66 -8.25 21.65
N SER A 59 -7.50 -8.81 22.85
CA SER A 59 -6.56 -9.90 23.12
C SER A 59 -6.70 -11.09 22.19
N GLY A 60 -7.94 -11.51 21.87
CA GLY A 60 -8.21 -12.68 21.05
C GLY A 60 -7.75 -12.52 19.60
N ASN A 61 -8.12 -11.43 18.96
CA ASN A 61 -7.79 -11.16 17.55
C ASN A 61 -6.30 -10.85 17.39
N PHE A 62 -5.75 -10.00 18.27
CA PHE A 62 -4.34 -9.65 18.22
C PHE A 62 -3.43 -10.86 18.48
N SER A 63 -3.70 -11.67 19.51
CA SER A 63 -2.89 -12.86 19.78
C SER A 63 -2.93 -13.88 18.63
N LYS A 64 -4.09 -14.02 17.96
CA LYS A 64 -4.22 -14.88 16.77
C LYS A 64 -3.33 -14.41 15.63
N ILE A 65 -3.37 -13.12 15.26
CA ILE A 65 -2.57 -12.61 14.13
C ILE A 65 -1.07 -12.72 14.44
N ILE A 66 -0.63 -12.41 15.67
CA ILE A 66 0.76 -12.58 16.08
C ILE A 66 1.18 -14.05 16.01
N HIS A 67 0.34 -14.97 16.51
CA HIS A 67 0.61 -16.40 16.43
C HIS A 67 0.73 -16.90 14.99
N ASP A 68 -0.18 -16.50 14.11
CA ASP A 68 -0.18 -16.93 12.71
C ASP A 68 1.04 -16.35 11.95
N THR A 69 1.35 -15.07 12.15
CA THR A 69 2.53 -14.44 11.58
C THR A 69 3.83 -15.05 12.11
N TYR A 70 3.89 -15.38 13.41
CA TYR A 70 5.03 -16.09 14.00
C TYR A 70 5.27 -17.45 13.31
N ARG A 71 4.20 -18.24 13.13
CA ARG A 71 4.28 -19.54 12.44
C ARG A 71 4.74 -19.41 11.00
N GLN A 72 4.24 -18.40 10.29
CA GLN A 72 4.64 -18.13 8.91
C GLN A 72 6.12 -17.72 8.81
N THR A 73 6.56 -16.86 9.71
CA THR A 73 7.92 -16.28 9.71
C THR A 73 8.96 -17.29 10.18
N PHE A 74 8.76 -17.88 11.34
CA PHE A 74 9.77 -18.74 11.99
C PHE A 74 9.60 -20.23 11.70
N LYS A 75 8.52 -20.63 11.01
CA LYS A 75 8.18 -22.04 10.74
C LYS A 75 8.07 -22.91 12.01
N MET A 76 7.78 -22.26 13.14
CA MET A 76 7.62 -22.86 14.46
C MET A 76 6.24 -22.55 15.03
N LYS A 77 5.73 -23.44 15.89
CA LYS A 77 4.52 -23.16 16.67
C LYS A 77 4.96 -22.53 17.99
N PRO A 78 4.57 -21.28 18.29
CA PRO A 78 4.91 -20.66 19.56
C PRO A 78 4.10 -21.30 20.70
N SER A 79 4.66 -21.31 21.92
CA SER A 79 3.92 -21.58 23.14
C SER A 79 3.30 -20.29 23.66
N LEU A 80 2.09 -20.38 24.21
CA LEU A 80 1.46 -19.25 24.91
C LEU A 80 1.82 -19.34 26.39
N GLY A 81 2.22 -18.22 26.98
CA GLY A 81 2.64 -18.16 28.37
C GLY A 81 2.07 -16.95 29.09
N ASP A 82 2.20 -17.01 30.43
CA ASP A 82 1.93 -15.89 31.33
C ASP A 82 3.28 -15.36 31.85
N LYS A 83 3.46 -14.05 31.95
CA LYS A 83 4.67 -13.43 32.50
C LYS A 83 4.94 -13.84 33.97
N SER A 84 3.91 -14.24 34.70
CA SER A 84 4.04 -14.75 36.10
C SER A 84 4.72 -16.13 36.15
N SER A 85 4.69 -16.88 35.05
CA SER A 85 5.42 -18.14 34.92
C SER A 85 6.92 -17.85 34.75
N SER A 86 7.77 -18.59 35.43
CA SER A 86 9.24 -18.43 35.51
C SER A 86 9.98 -18.67 34.16
N HIS A 87 9.35 -18.37 33.04
CA HIS A 87 9.93 -18.53 31.70
C HIS A 87 11.09 -17.56 31.47
N LYS A 88 12.23 -18.08 31.03
CA LYS A 88 13.42 -17.30 30.72
C LYS A 88 13.55 -16.95 29.24
N ASN A 89 12.63 -17.42 28.37
CA ASN A 89 12.67 -17.19 26.94
C ASN A 89 11.27 -16.81 26.47
N TYR A 90 10.96 -15.49 26.44
CA TYR A 90 9.65 -15.01 26.08
C TYR A 90 9.68 -13.69 25.28
N ILE A 91 8.65 -13.50 24.48
CA ILE A 91 8.33 -12.24 23.82
C ILE A 91 7.02 -11.72 24.43
N LEU A 92 7.08 -10.56 25.09
CA LEU A 92 5.95 -9.91 25.72
C LEU A 92 5.44 -8.77 24.84
N PHE A 93 4.14 -8.78 24.59
CA PHE A 93 3.39 -7.68 24.00
C PHE A 93 2.51 -7.04 25.08
N GLU A 94 2.77 -5.78 25.38
CA GLU A 94 2.11 -5.07 26.48
C GLU A 94 1.57 -3.71 26.01
N LEU A 95 0.28 -3.46 26.15
CA LEU A 95 -0.26 -2.11 25.97
C LEU A 95 0.08 -1.22 27.18
N ASN A 96 0.44 0.03 26.89
CA ASN A 96 0.72 1.03 27.89
C ASN A 96 -0.53 1.27 28.76
N ARG A 97 -0.37 1.30 30.08
CA ARG A 97 -1.47 1.64 31.00
C ARG A 97 -1.82 3.12 30.98
N LYS A 98 -0.86 3.95 30.62
CA LYS A 98 -0.99 5.37 30.38
C LYS A 98 -0.39 5.63 29.01
N GLU A 99 -1.09 6.38 28.20
CA GLU A 99 -0.65 6.77 26.86
C GLU A 99 0.72 7.47 26.93
N ASP A 100 1.60 7.08 26.02
CA ASP A 100 2.89 7.72 25.77
C ASP A 100 2.75 8.58 24.51
N GLU A 101 2.51 9.87 24.71
CA GLU A 101 2.30 10.83 23.63
C GLU A 101 3.48 10.90 22.64
N ALA A 102 4.69 10.52 23.10
CA ALA A 102 5.88 10.60 22.26
C ALA A 102 5.90 9.57 21.10
N ILE A 103 5.16 8.47 21.26
CA ILE A 103 5.08 7.42 20.22
C ILE A 103 3.75 7.41 19.47
N GLY A 104 2.71 8.09 19.97
CA GLY A 104 1.37 8.12 19.38
C GLY A 104 0.73 6.73 19.28
N ASP A 105 -0.29 6.61 18.41
CA ASP A 105 -1.09 5.38 18.29
C ASP A 105 -0.35 4.24 17.59
N GLU A 106 0.49 4.54 16.62
CA GLU A 106 1.14 3.54 15.77
C GLU A 106 2.61 3.27 16.15
N GLY A 107 3.14 4.04 17.10
CA GLY A 107 4.51 3.85 17.56
C GLY A 107 4.65 2.80 18.66
N TYR A 108 5.89 2.41 18.93
CA TYR A 108 6.23 1.41 19.91
C TYR A 108 7.62 1.61 20.51
N THR A 109 7.85 1.00 21.67
CA THR A 109 9.18 0.74 22.20
C THR A 109 9.45 -0.75 22.21
N LEU A 110 10.67 -1.15 21.79
CA LEU A 110 11.11 -2.54 21.76
C LEU A 110 12.41 -2.68 22.53
N THR A 111 12.42 -3.57 23.52
CA THR A 111 13.63 -3.91 24.28
C THR A 111 13.96 -5.38 24.06
N VAL A 112 15.08 -5.63 23.40
CA VAL A 112 15.61 -6.99 23.18
C VAL A 112 16.76 -7.24 24.15
N LYS A 113 16.59 -8.22 25.04
CA LYS A 113 17.63 -8.72 25.96
C LYS A 113 17.84 -10.21 25.73
N LYS A 114 18.94 -10.75 26.25
CA LYS A 114 19.33 -12.17 26.03
C LYS A 114 18.27 -13.20 26.44
N ASN A 115 17.39 -12.85 27.38
CA ASN A 115 16.41 -13.77 27.97
C ASN A 115 14.94 -13.35 27.73
N HIS A 116 14.70 -12.20 27.11
CA HIS A 116 13.34 -11.76 26.76
C HIS A 116 13.34 -10.62 25.73
N ILE A 117 12.23 -10.49 25.05
CA ILE A 117 11.86 -9.33 24.25
C ILE A 117 10.61 -8.71 24.87
N ILE A 118 10.58 -7.38 25.00
CA ILE A 118 9.40 -6.63 25.46
C ILE A 118 9.06 -5.57 24.41
N ALA A 119 7.87 -5.67 23.84
CA ALA A 119 7.25 -4.67 22.98
C ALA A 119 6.15 -3.94 23.76
N LYS A 120 6.18 -2.60 23.76
CA LYS A 120 5.16 -1.76 24.37
C LYS A 120 4.66 -0.72 23.38
N ALA A 121 3.35 -0.47 23.38
CA ALA A 121 2.69 0.52 22.54
C ALA A 121 1.41 1.04 23.19
N ASN A 122 0.84 2.10 22.62
CA ASN A 122 -0.45 2.62 23.06
C ASN A 122 -1.63 1.81 22.50
N THR A 123 -1.45 1.21 21.32
CA THR A 123 -2.48 0.43 20.62
C THR A 123 -1.92 -0.90 20.12
N THR A 124 -2.81 -1.80 19.66
CA THR A 124 -2.42 -3.05 19.01
C THR A 124 -1.72 -2.85 17.67
N ALA A 125 -1.93 -1.71 16.97
CA ALA A 125 -1.20 -1.34 15.77
C ALA A 125 0.30 -1.17 16.04
N GLY A 126 0.66 -0.40 17.06
CA GLY A 126 2.06 -0.24 17.46
C GLY A 126 2.72 -1.56 17.88
N LEU A 127 2.00 -2.44 18.61
CA LEU A 127 2.49 -3.78 18.94
C LEU A 127 2.69 -4.66 17.70
N PHE A 128 1.80 -4.56 16.71
CA PHE A 128 1.93 -5.27 15.44
C PHE A 128 3.18 -4.83 14.67
N TYR A 129 3.44 -3.51 14.59
CA TYR A 129 4.63 -2.98 13.94
C TYR A 129 5.93 -3.33 14.69
N ALA A 130 5.87 -3.39 16.03
CA ALA A 130 6.98 -3.93 16.83
C ALA A 130 7.28 -5.38 16.47
N PHE A 131 6.25 -6.20 16.23
CA PHE A 131 6.42 -7.58 15.82
C PHE A 131 6.99 -7.70 14.41
N GLN A 132 6.55 -6.88 13.44
CA GLN A 132 7.18 -6.83 12.11
C GLN A 132 8.69 -6.51 12.20
N THR A 133 9.05 -5.60 13.10
CA THR A 133 10.47 -5.29 13.38
C THR A 133 11.23 -6.51 13.89
N ILE A 134 10.67 -7.28 14.84
CA ILE A 134 11.27 -8.54 15.33
C ILE A 134 11.46 -9.54 14.17
N CYS A 135 10.46 -9.68 13.30
CA CYS A 135 10.52 -10.57 12.14
C CYS A 135 11.66 -10.18 11.20
N GLN A 136 11.82 -8.90 10.90
CA GLN A 136 12.87 -8.39 10.02
C GLN A 136 14.28 -8.57 10.64
N MET A 137 14.43 -8.41 11.95
CA MET A 137 15.69 -8.67 12.66
C MET A 137 16.16 -10.12 12.55
N ALA A 138 15.26 -11.06 12.23
CA ALA A 138 15.57 -12.47 12.01
C ALA A 138 16.01 -12.80 10.56
N TYR A 139 15.88 -11.90 9.58
CA TYR A 139 16.17 -12.17 8.17
C TYR A 139 17.57 -12.73 7.92
N PRO A 140 18.66 -12.24 8.56
CA PRO A 140 19.98 -12.83 8.37
C PRO A 140 20.06 -14.33 8.72
N ASP A 141 19.33 -14.78 9.75
CA ASP A 141 19.28 -16.20 10.13
C ASP A 141 18.36 -17.02 9.21
N GLN A 142 17.27 -16.43 8.74
CA GLN A 142 16.39 -17.05 7.75
C GLN A 142 17.13 -17.29 6.43
N LEU A 143 17.98 -16.38 6.00
CA LEU A 143 18.85 -16.55 4.83
C LEU A 143 19.83 -17.70 4.99
N ALA A 144 20.28 -17.99 6.22
CA ALA A 144 21.19 -19.08 6.54
C ALA A 144 20.48 -20.43 6.78
N ASP A 145 19.15 -20.55 6.59
CA ASP A 145 18.33 -21.74 6.90
C ASP A 145 18.48 -22.22 8.36
N ALA A 146 18.65 -21.26 9.27
CA ALA A 146 18.82 -21.53 10.68
C ALA A 146 17.55 -22.17 11.28
N LYS A 147 17.74 -23.08 12.24
CA LYS A 147 16.66 -23.67 13.05
C LYS A 147 16.31 -22.84 14.27
N GLU A 148 17.18 -21.91 14.62
CA GLU A 148 17.06 -20.96 15.72
C GLU A 148 17.36 -19.57 15.16
N PHE A 149 16.63 -18.55 15.64
CA PHE A 149 16.78 -17.19 15.13
C PHE A 149 17.33 -16.29 16.23
N ASN A 150 18.50 -15.76 15.99
CA ASN A 150 19.21 -14.91 16.94
C ASN A 150 18.91 -13.43 16.66
N ILE A 151 18.03 -12.87 17.45
CA ILE A 151 17.63 -11.45 17.36
C ILE A 151 18.65 -10.61 18.12
N PRO A 152 19.37 -9.69 17.47
CA PRO A 152 20.35 -8.82 18.13
C PRO A 152 19.75 -8.05 19.30
N CYS A 153 20.42 -8.02 20.44
CA CYS A 153 19.99 -7.19 21.57
C CYS A 153 20.02 -5.71 21.17
N ALA A 154 18.93 -5.01 21.43
CA ALA A 154 18.78 -3.60 21.11
C ALA A 154 17.71 -2.93 21.99
N LYS A 155 17.75 -1.60 22.03
CA LYS A 155 16.63 -0.76 22.48
C LYS A 155 16.18 0.07 21.29
N ILE A 156 14.91 -0.01 20.92
CA ILE A 156 14.32 0.67 19.78
C ILE A 156 13.14 1.51 20.28
N THR A 157 13.05 2.75 19.78
CA THR A 157 11.86 3.60 19.87
C THR A 157 11.51 3.98 18.44
N ASP A 158 10.26 3.77 18.05
CA ASP A 158 9.87 3.92 16.65
C ASP A 158 8.41 4.38 16.52
N TYR A 159 8.15 5.25 15.54
CA TYR A 159 6.84 5.76 15.19
C TYR A 159 6.84 6.36 13.78
N PRO A 160 5.69 6.40 13.08
CA PRO A 160 5.64 6.90 11.72
C PRO A 160 5.77 8.43 11.63
N ARG A 161 6.38 8.91 10.56
CA ARG A 161 6.41 10.33 10.19
C ARG A 161 5.06 10.82 9.65
N PHE A 162 4.34 9.97 8.90
CA PHE A 162 3.06 10.29 8.28
C PHE A 162 1.97 9.30 8.67
N ALA A 163 0.75 9.79 8.84
CA ALA A 163 -0.43 8.99 9.17
C ALA A 163 -0.92 8.13 7.98
N TYR A 164 -0.81 8.65 6.75
CA TYR A 164 -1.16 7.93 5.52
C TYR A 164 0.09 7.32 4.89
N ARG A 165 0.12 6.01 4.76
CA ARG A 165 1.24 5.25 4.17
C ARG A 165 0.65 4.20 3.24
N GLY A 166 0.49 4.58 1.96
CA GLY A 166 -0.33 3.85 1.01
C GLY A 166 0.42 3.00 0.01
N ALA A 167 -0.27 1.98 -0.49
CA ALA A 167 0.05 1.31 -1.74
C ALA A 167 -1.23 1.03 -2.52
N HIS A 168 -1.19 1.31 -3.81
CA HIS A 168 -2.30 1.14 -4.74
C HIS A 168 -2.10 -0.12 -5.58
N LEU A 169 -3.18 -0.80 -5.90
CA LEU A 169 -3.20 -1.91 -6.86
C LEU A 169 -4.38 -1.75 -7.82
N ASP A 170 -4.07 -1.58 -9.10
CA ASP A 170 -5.04 -1.67 -10.18
C ASP A 170 -5.38 -3.14 -10.45
N VAL A 171 -6.64 -3.50 -10.28
CA VAL A 171 -7.17 -4.83 -10.61
C VAL A 171 -8.12 -4.81 -11.80
N SER A 172 -8.30 -3.63 -12.40
CA SER A 172 -9.17 -3.41 -13.55
C SER A 172 -8.48 -3.75 -14.87
N ARG A 173 -7.31 -3.16 -15.14
CA ARG A 173 -6.58 -3.44 -16.39
C ARG A 173 -6.19 -4.91 -16.45
N HIS A 174 -5.66 -5.46 -15.35
CA HIS A 174 -5.52 -6.90 -15.18
C HIS A 174 -6.11 -7.38 -13.85
N PHE A 175 -6.88 -8.47 -13.91
CA PHE A 175 -7.53 -9.02 -12.73
C PHE A 175 -6.59 -9.90 -11.91
N PHE A 176 -6.54 -9.65 -10.61
CA PHE A 176 -5.79 -10.45 -9.64
C PHE A 176 -6.75 -11.17 -8.68
N ASN A 177 -6.50 -12.43 -8.39
CA ASN A 177 -7.35 -13.21 -7.50
C ASN A 177 -7.18 -12.80 -6.02
N VAL A 178 -8.08 -13.31 -5.18
CA VAL A 178 -8.11 -13.03 -3.72
C VAL A 178 -6.80 -13.39 -3.03
N ASP A 179 -6.16 -14.49 -3.44
CA ASP A 179 -4.92 -14.94 -2.81
C ASP A 179 -3.77 -13.96 -3.06
N PHE A 180 -3.67 -13.43 -4.27
CA PHE A 180 -2.68 -12.40 -4.58
C PHE A 180 -2.96 -11.09 -3.83
N VAL A 181 -4.22 -10.64 -3.76
CA VAL A 181 -4.58 -9.43 -2.99
C VAL A 181 -4.19 -9.60 -1.52
N LYS A 182 -4.45 -10.74 -0.90
CA LYS A 182 -4.00 -11.03 0.47
C LYS A 182 -2.48 -11.06 0.61
N ARG A 183 -1.78 -11.62 -0.37
CA ARG A 183 -0.31 -11.61 -0.42
C ARG A 183 0.26 -10.18 -0.55
N TYR A 184 -0.41 -9.32 -1.31
CA TYR A 184 -0.09 -7.90 -1.43
C TYR A 184 -0.27 -7.17 -0.08
N ILE A 185 -1.37 -7.44 0.62
CA ILE A 185 -1.64 -6.93 1.97
C ILE A 185 -0.57 -7.41 2.98
N ASP A 186 -0.15 -8.68 2.93
CA ASP A 186 0.93 -9.19 3.79
C ASP A 186 2.25 -8.46 3.54
N LEU A 187 2.55 -8.16 2.27
CA LEU A 187 3.74 -7.40 1.91
C LEU A 187 3.68 -5.97 2.44
N MET A 188 2.54 -5.28 2.27
CA MET A 188 2.30 -3.95 2.84
C MET A 188 2.50 -3.95 4.36
N ALA A 189 1.90 -4.92 5.06
CA ALA A 189 2.01 -5.09 6.52
C ALA A 189 3.46 -5.25 6.98
N SER A 190 4.25 -6.04 6.23
CA SER A 190 5.67 -6.30 6.55
C SER A 190 6.52 -5.02 6.53
N TYR A 191 6.10 -4.02 5.76
CA TYR A 191 6.76 -2.72 5.61
C TYR A 191 5.99 -1.57 6.27
N LYS A 192 5.07 -1.86 7.19
CA LYS A 192 4.33 -0.88 8.01
C LYS A 192 3.50 0.12 7.21
N LEU A 193 3.06 -0.24 6.01
CA LEU A 193 2.06 0.50 5.26
C LEU A 193 0.67 0.21 5.84
N ASN A 194 -0.22 1.20 5.83
CA ASN A 194 -1.52 1.11 6.52
C ASN A 194 -2.74 1.47 5.67
N LYS A 195 -2.56 1.85 4.40
CA LYS A 195 -3.65 2.19 3.49
C LYS A 195 -3.51 1.42 2.18
N PHE A 196 -4.48 0.56 1.89
CA PHE A 196 -4.57 -0.16 0.62
C PHE A 196 -5.58 0.54 -0.29
N HIS A 197 -5.09 1.23 -1.30
CA HIS A 197 -5.92 1.84 -2.34
C HIS A 197 -6.21 0.79 -3.41
N TRP A 198 -7.47 0.37 -3.50
CA TRP A 198 -7.92 -0.72 -4.36
C TRP A 198 -8.72 -0.18 -5.55
N HIS A 199 -8.06 -0.10 -6.71
CA HIS A 199 -8.65 0.41 -7.94
C HIS A 199 -9.50 -0.67 -8.60
N LEU A 200 -10.82 -0.60 -8.37
CA LEU A 200 -11.77 -1.68 -8.67
C LEU A 200 -12.49 -1.52 -10.01
N THR A 201 -12.46 -0.34 -10.61
CA THR A 201 -13.22 -0.04 -11.83
C THR A 201 -12.45 0.85 -12.76
N ASP A 202 -12.49 0.54 -14.06
CA ASP A 202 -11.86 1.29 -15.12
C ASP A 202 -12.39 0.83 -16.49
N ASP A 203 -11.90 1.38 -17.59
CA ASP A 203 -12.27 1.03 -18.97
C ASP A 203 -12.15 -0.47 -19.30
N HIS A 204 -11.17 -1.14 -18.68
CA HIS A 204 -10.80 -2.53 -18.97
C HIS A 204 -11.49 -3.58 -18.11
N GLY A 205 -12.30 -3.13 -17.17
CA GLY A 205 -13.13 -4.04 -16.38
C GLY A 205 -13.69 -3.47 -15.09
N TRP A 206 -14.88 -3.91 -14.78
CA TRP A 206 -15.57 -3.68 -13.52
C TRP A 206 -15.34 -4.86 -12.57
N ARG A 207 -14.78 -4.65 -11.37
CA ARG A 207 -14.29 -5.74 -10.53
C ARG A 207 -15.04 -5.96 -9.22
N ILE A 208 -16.11 -5.22 -8.96
CA ILE A 208 -16.91 -5.32 -7.72
C ILE A 208 -18.35 -5.74 -7.99
N GLN A 209 -18.85 -6.74 -7.25
CA GLN A 209 -20.25 -7.15 -7.33
C GLN A 209 -21.18 -6.05 -6.79
N ILE A 210 -22.14 -5.64 -7.62
CA ILE A 210 -23.22 -4.71 -7.28
C ILE A 210 -24.55 -5.42 -7.59
N ASP A 211 -25.36 -5.68 -6.57
CA ASP A 211 -26.57 -6.50 -6.72
C ASP A 211 -27.64 -5.81 -7.56
N GLN A 212 -27.74 -4.48 -7.47
CA GLN A 212 -28.69 -3.70 -8.27
C GLN A 212 -28.31 -3.65 -9.76
N TYR A 213 -27.04 -3.90 -10.09
CA TYR A 213 -26.52 -3.79 -11.46
C TYR A 213 -25.73 -5.05 -11.86
N PRO A 214 -26.37 -6.22 -11.96
CA PRO A 214 -25.68 -7.49 -12.24
C PRO A 214 -24.95 -7.51 -13.60
N GLY A 215 -25.36 -6.68 -14.55
CA GLY A 215 -24.68 -6.49 -15.83
C GLY A 215 -23.21 -6.10 -15.69
N LEU A 216 -22.85 -5.34 -14.66
CA LEU A 216 -21.47 -4.91 -14.40
C LEU A 216 -20.50 -6.10 -14.22
N THR A 217 -20.98 -7.21 -13.65
CA THR A 217 -20.17 -8.42 -13.45
C THR A 217 -20.40 -9.50 -14.50
N THR A 218 -21.50 -9.45 -15.25
CA THR A 218 -21.76 -10.41 -16.32
C THR A 218 -21.29 -9.95 -17.70
N ILE A 219 -21.14 -8.64 -17.90
CA ILE A 219 -20.64 -8.00 -19.13
C ILE A 219 -19.40 -7.16 -18.82
N GLY A 220 -19.54 -6.14 -17.96
CA GLY A 220 -18.50 -5.16 -17.66
C GLY A 220 -17.21 -5.72 -17.06
N ALA A 221 -17.25 -6.92 -16.47
CA ALA A 221 -16.08 -7.59 -15.91
C ALA A 221 -15.29 -8.42 -16.94
N TRP A 222 -15.76 -8.52 -18.20
CA TRP A 222 -15.22 -9.45 -19.17
C TRP A 222 -14.86 -8.77 -20.49
N ARG A 223 -13.73 -9.15 -21.08
CA ARG A 223 -13.24 -8.64 -22.36
C ARG A 223 -12.52 -9.74 -23.16
N PRO A 224 -12.26 -9.54 -24.45
CA PRO A 224 -11.33 -10.40 -25.18
C PRO A 224 -9.94 -10.40 -24.55
N GLU A 225 -9.31 -11.56 -24.51
CA GLU A 225 -7.95 -11.68 -23.99
C GLU A 225 -6.93 -11.01 -24.92
N ARG A 226 -5.98 -10.27 -24.34
CA ARG A 226 -4.80 -9.75 -25.04
C ARG A 226 -3.57 -10.23 -24.29
N LYS A 227 -2.71 -10.96 -24.96
CA LYS A 227 -1.46 -11.50 -24.38
C LYS A 227 -0.41 -10.42 -24.20
N THR A 228 -0.42 -9.42 -25.08
CA THR A 228 0.50 -8.28 -25.04
C THR A 228 -0.28 -6.99 -25.27
N TRP A 229 0.18 -5.93 -24.64
CA TRP A 229 -0.41 -4.59 -24.77
C TRP A 229 0.48 -3.65 -25.59
N ASP A 230 1.33 -4.21 -26.45
CA ASP A 230 2.25 -3.51 -27.32
C ASP A 230 1.63 -3.05 -28.65
N THR A 231 0.43 -3.53 -28.98
CA THR A 231 -0.25 -3.23 -30.25
C THR A 231 -1.71 -2.79 -30.04
N LEU A 232 -2.14 -1.83 -30.85
CA LEU A 232 -3.50 -1.31 -30.84
C LEU A 232 -4.44 -2.21 -31.65
N HIS A 233 -5.21 -3.05 -30.97
CA HIS A 233 -6.21 -3.93 -31.57
C HIS A 233 -7.57 -3.76 -30.89
N PRO A 234 -8.48 -2.94 -31.45
CA PRO A 234 -9.82 -2.78 -30.88
C PRO A 234 -10.59 -4.11 -30.92
N VAL A 235 -11.59 -4.23 -30.05
CA VAL A 235 -12.49 -5.38 -30.02
C VAL A 235 -13.18 -5.52 -31.39
N GLN A 236 -13.15 -6.74 -31.92
CA GLN A 236 -13.82 -7.05 -33.18
C GLN A 236 -15.25 -7.54 -32.91
N PRO A 237 -16.18 -7.34 -33.88
CA PRO A 237 -17.51 -7.93 -33.78
C PRO A 237 -17.42 -9.45 -33.51
N GLU A 238 -18.22 -9.94 -32.58
CA GLU A 238 -18.30 -11.36 -32.19
C GLU A 238 -17.01 -11.94 -31.55
N GLU A 239 -16.01 -11.12 -31.23
CA GLU A 239 -14.84 -11.57 -30.48
C GLU A 239 -15.23 -12.00 -29.07
N PRO A 240 -14.90 -13.24 -28.62
CA PRO A 240 -15.39 -13.75 -27.35
C PRO A 240 -14.68 -13.07 -26.17
N ALA A 241 -15.46 -12.62 -25.20
CA ALA A 241 -14.98 -12.05 -23.93
C ALA A 241 -14.55 -13.17 -22.98
N THR A 242 -13.28 -13.58 -23.04
CA THR A 242 -12.75 -14.75 -22.32
C THR A 242 -11.87 -14.40 -21.14
N TYR A 243 -11.42 -13.14 -21.03
CA TYR A 243 -10.58 -12.66 -19.95
C TYR A 243 -11.36 -11.72 -19.01
N GLY A 244 -11.19 -11.90 -17.71
CA GLY A 244 -11.80 -11.05 -16.72
C GLY A 244 -11.93 -11.72 -15.35
N GLY A 245 -12.79 -11.14 -14.53
CA GLY A 245 -13.10 -11.59 -13.19
C GLY A 245 -13.63 -10.44 -12.34
N TYR A 246 -14.18 -10.78 -11.20
CA TYR A 246 -14.66 -9.80 -10.22
C TYR A 246 -14.63 -10.40 -8.82
N TYR A 247 -14.70 -9.55 -7.81
CA TYR A 247 -14.81 -9.96 -6.41
C TYR A 247 -16.28 -9.95 -6.00
N THR A 248 -16.73 -11.07 -5.44
CA THR A 248 -18.03 -11.15 -4.79
C THR A 248 -18.02 -10.34 -3.47
N LYS A 249 -19.19 -9.91 -3.01
CA LYS A 249 -19.32 -9.22 -1.71
C LYS A 249 -18.72 -10.03 -0.55
N ALA A 250 -18.85 -11.36 -0.60
CA ALA A 250 -18.24 -12.24 0.41
C ALA A 250 -16.71 -12.19 0.38
N GLN A 251 -16.11 -12.21 -0.81
CA GLN A 251 -14.65 -12.10 -0.98
C GLN A 251 -14.13 -10.71 -0.54
N ILE A 252 -14.89 -9.65 -0.83
CA ILE A 252 -14.53 -8.29 -0.38
C ILE A 252 -14.52 -8.22 1.15
N ARG A 253 -15.57 -8.72 1.82
CA ARG A 253 -15.62 -8.74 3.30
C ARG A 253 -14.45 -9.54 3.89
N ASP A 254 -14.12 -10.69 3.32
CA ASP A 254 -12.98 -11.52 3.74
C ASP A 254 -11.64 -10.77 3.57
N ILE A 255 -11.47 -10.02 2.47
CA ILE A 255 -10.27 -9.18 2.25
C ILE A 255 -10.22 -8.01 3.23
N VAL A 256 -11.36 -7.35 3.49
CA VAL A 256 -11.46 -6.23 4.44
C VAL A 256 -11.11 -6.69 5.86
N GLU A 257 -11.65 -7.81 6.31
CA GLU A 257 -11.32 -8.41 7.62
C GLU A 257 -9.84 -8.81 7.69
N TYR A 258 -9.30 -9.37 6.61
CA TYR A 258 -7.90 -9.77 6.51
C TYR A 258 -6.94 -8.59 6.62
N ALA A 259 -7.26 -7.47 5.97
CA ALA A 259 -6.50 -6.22 6.02
C ALA A 259 -6.60 -5.57 7.42
N ALA A 260 -7.81 -5.49 7.97
CA ALA A 260 -8.06 -4.89 9.29
C ALA A 260 -7.29 -5.62 10.40
N ALA A 261 -7.18 -6.95 10.33
CA ALA A 261 -6.36 -7.74 11.28
C ALA A 261 -4.86 -7.38 11.22
N ARG A 262 -4.40 -6.72 10.15
CA ARG A 262 -3.03 -6.23 9.92
C ARG A 262 -2.89 -4.72 10.07
N HIS A 263 -3.92 -4.07 10.61
CA HIS A 263 -4.01 -2.61 10.74
C HIS A 263 -3.87 -1.87 9.40
N ILE A 264 -4.45 -2.46 8.34
CA ILE A 264 -4.53 -1.86 7.01
C ILE A 264 -5.99 -1.55 6.70
N ASP A 265 -6.27 -0.29 6.42
CA ASP A 265 -7.57 0.16 5.92
C ASP A 265 -7.60 0.07 4.40
N ILE A 266 -8.75 -0.33 3.85
CA ILE A 266 -8.95 -0.39 2.40
C ILE A 266 -9.74 0.83 1.94
N ILE A 267 -9.21 1.50 0.92
CA ILE A 267 -9.85 2.61 0.21
C ILE A 267 -10.24 2.08 -1.17
N PRO A 268 -11.53 1.79 -1.42
CA PRO A 268 -11.99 1.39 -2.74
C PRO A 268 -12.05 2.59 -3.67
N GLU A 269 -11.73 2.38 -4.94
CA GLU A 269 -11.94 3.38 -5.99
C GLU A 269 -13.02 2.95 -6.97
N ILE A 270 -13.95 3.87 -7.25
CA ILE A 270 -15.02 3.78 -8.24
C ILE A 270 -14.90 4.99 -9.15
N GLU A 271 -14.55 4.80 -10.39
CA GLU A 271 -14.30 5.85 -11.35
C GLU A 271 -15.53 6.64 -11.76
N ILE A 272 -15.44 7.98 -11.71
CA ILE A 272 -16.44 8.98 -12.04
C ILE A 272 -15.74 10.23 -12.60
N PRO A 273 -16.15 10.80 -13.72
CA PRO A 273 -17.07 10.31 -14.75
C PRO A 273 -16.36 9.61 -15.92
N GLY A 274 -15.02 9.65 -15.94
CA GLY A 274 -14.13 9.03 -16.92
C GLY A 274 -13.94 7.53 -16.64
N HIS A 275 -13.02 6.89 -17.35
CA HIS A 275 -12.64 5.48 -17.18
C HIS A 275 -13.84 4.52 -17.07
N CYS A 276 -14.86 4.76 -17.92
CA CYS A 276 -16.19 4.19 -17.75
C CYS A 276 -16.61 3.25 -18.89
N SER A 277 -15.71 2.86 -19.80
CA SER A 277 -16.04 2.02 -20.98
C SER A 277 -16.69 0.70 -20.56
N ALA A 278 -16.27 0.09 -19.43
CA ALA A 278 -16.89 -1.12 -18.90
C ALA A 278 -18.36 -0.88 -18.47
N ILE A 279 -18.66 0.31 -17.93
CA ILE A 279 -20.04 0.71 -17.60
C ILE A 279 -20.84 0.93 -18.87
N LEU A 280 -20.31 1.70 -19.84
CA LEU A 280 -21.00 2.04 -21.08
C LEU A 280 -21.21 0.83 -22.01
N ALA A 281 -20.29 -0.14 -22.00
CA ALA A 281 -20.47 -1.42 -22.68
C ALA A 281 -21.65 -2.23 -22.10
N THR A 282 -21.94 -2.03 -20.81
CA THR A 282 -23.03 -2.72 -20.10
C THR A 282 -24.35 -1.97 -20.16
N TYR A 283 -24.29 -0.64 -20.01
CA TYR A 283 -25.42 0.28 -19.91
C TYR A 283 -25.24 1.47 -20.85
N PRO A 284 -25.38 1.27 -22.19
CA PRO A 284 -25.09 2.31 -23.20
C PRO A 284 -26.01 3.54 -23.07
N GLN A 285 -27.17 3.41 -22.43
CA GLN A 285 -28.09 4.54 -22.16
C GLN A 285 -27.48 5.62 -21.25
N TYR A 286 -26.34 5.36 -20.61
CA TYR A 286 -25.64 6.33 -19.75
C TYR A 286 -24.59 7.16 -20.52
N ALA A 287 -24.35 6.85 -21.80
CA ALA A 287 -23.48 7.63 -22.68
C ALA A 287 -24.15 8.95 -23.14
N CYS A 288 -23.34 9.87 -23.64
CA CYS A 288 -23.79 11.08 -24.30
C CYS A 288 -24.19 10.87 -25.77
N ASP A 289 -23.78 9.76 -26.36
CA ASP A 289 -23.88 9.43 -27.78
C ASP A 289 -24.36 7.97 -27.98
N ASP A 290 -24.49 7.58 -29.24
CA ASP A 290 -24.88 6.23 -29.65
C ASP A 290 -23.66 5.36 -30.04
N TYR A 291 -22.46 5.71 -29.57
CA TYR A 291 -21.25 4.92 -29.88
C TYR A 291 -21.35 3.51 -29.25
N PRO A 292 -21.01 2.45 -30.02
CA PRO A 292 -21.09 1.06 -29.52
C PRO A 292 -19.91 0.74 -28.59
N TYR A 293 -19.95 1.24 -27.37
CA TYR A 293 -18.88 1.00 -26.39
C TYR A 293 -18.68 -0.49 -26.10
N THR A 294 -17.42 -0.87 -25.94
CA THR A 294 -16.99 -2.20 -25.52
C THR A 294 -16.10 -2.07 -24.28
N VAL A 295 -15.97 -3.13 -23.49
CA VAL A 295 -14.94 -3.19 -22.46
C VAL A 295 -13.57 -3.09 -23.15
N ALA A 296 -12.74 -2.14 -22.76
CA ALA A 296 -11.48 -1.83 -23.44
C ALA A 296 -10.49 -2.99 -23.42
N VAL A 297 -9.61 -3.04 -24.42
CA VAL A 297 -8.59 -4.10 -24.59
C VAL A 297 -7.24 -3.49 -24.94
N GLY A 298 -6.20 -3.96 -24.28
CA GLY A 298 -4.84 -3.48 -24.53
C GLY A 298 -4.72 -1.95 -24.38
N PRO A 299 -3.85 -1.29 -25.14
CA PRO A 299 -3.70 0.17 -25.13
C PRO A 299 -4.80 0.90 -25.93
N TYR A 300 -5.89 0.21 -26.27
CA TYR A 300 -7.02 0.81 -26.97
C TYR A 300 -8.05 1.34 -25.98
N TRP A 301 -8.33 2.62 -26.08
CA TRP A 301 -9.45 3.28 -25.40
C TRP A 301 -10.51 3.68 -26.41
N PRO A 302 -11.79 3.41 -26.15
CA PRO A 302 -12.86 4.01 -26.93
C PRO A 302 -12.73 5.54 -26.89
N PRO A 303 -12.77 6.23 -28.03
CA PRO A 303 -12.62 7.68 -28.01
C PRO A 303 -13.73 8.32 -27.18
N LYS A 304 -13.33 9.20 -26.24
CA LYS A 304 -14.23 10.07 -25.48
C LYS A 304 -15.28 9.34 -24.63
N ALA A 305 -14.94 8.16 -24.08
CA ALA A 305 -15.82 7.45 -23.17
C ALA A 305 -15.98 8.26 -21.88
N ILE A 306 -17.16 8.83 -21.68
CA ILE A 306 -17.51 9.59 -20.48
C ILE A 306 -18.98 9.41 -20.17
N MET A 307 -19.34 9.33 -18.88
CA MET A 307 -20.73 9.25 -18.42
C MET A 307 -21.44 10.58 -18.66
N CYS A 308 -22.71 10.52 -19.06
CA CYS A 308 -23.51 11.71 -19.36
C CYS A 308 -23.89 12.46 -18.08
N ALA A 309 -23.18 13.53 -17.74
CA ALA A 309 -23.45 14.36 -16.54
C ALA A 309 -24.80 15.09 -16.59
N GLY A 310 -25.40 15.23 -17.77
CA GLY A 310 -26.74 15.78 -17.95
C GLY A 310 -27.89 14.78 -17.72
N ASN A 311 -27.58 13.49 -17.51
CA ASN A 311 -28.58 12.44 -17.32
C ASN A 311 -28.76 12.12 -15.83
N ASP A 312 -29.97 12.32 -15.27
CA ASP A 312 -30.27 12.03 -13.86
C ASP A 312 -30.15 10.53 -13.52
N ASP A 313 -30.35 9.64 -14.49
CA ASP A 313 -30.17 8.21 -14.28
C ASP A 313 -28.72 7.84 -14.01
N VAL A 314 -27.76 8.59 -14.54
CA VAL A 314 -26.32 8.43 -14.26
C VAL A 314 -26.03 8.78 -12.80
N ILE A 315 -26.58 9.89 -12.30
CA ILE A 315 -26.40 10.28 -10.90
C ILE A 315 -27.05 9.23 -9.98
N THR A 316 -28.21 8.73 -10.34
CA THR A 316 -28.91 7.67 -9.61
C THR A 316 -28.12 6.37 -9.63
N PHE A 317 -27.54 6.00 -10.78
CA PHE A 317 -26.67 4.84 -10.91
C PHE A 317 -25.49 4.90 -9.94
N TYR A 318 -24.73 6.00 -9.94
CA TYR A 318 -23.59 6.15 -9.03
C TYR A 318 -24.00 6.14 -7.56
N LYS A 319 -25.10 6.81 -7.20
CA LYS A 319 -25.64 6.78 -5.83
C LYS A 319 -26.00 5.35 -5.38
N ASN A 320 -26.60 4.56 -6.24
CA ASN A 320 -26.94 3.16 -5.94
C ASN A 320 -25.69 2.27 -5.82
N VAL A 321 -24.71 2.42 -6.71
CA VAL A 321 -23.42 1.72 -6.64
C VAL A 321 -22.71 2.06 -5.33
N LEU A 322 -22.52 3.34 -5.05
CA LEU A 322 -21.80 3.80 -3.86
C LEU A 322 -22.49 3.41 -2.55
N LYS A 323 -23.81 3.30 -2.53
CA LYS A 323 -24.53 2.77 -1.38
C LYS A 323 -24.10 1.35 -1.03
N GLU A 324 -23.95 0.47 -2.03
CA GLU A 324 -23.47 -0.90 -1.81
C GLU A 324 -21.98 -0.94 -1.46
N VAL A 325 -21.17 -0.04 -2.04
CA VAL A 325 -19.75 0.10 -1.71
C VAL A 325 -19.54 0.52 -0.25
N VAL A 326 -20.31 1.51 0.22
CA VAL A 326 -20.24 2.00 1.61
C VAL A 326 -20.54 0.88 2.62
N GLU A 327 -21.45 -0.04 2.30
CA GLU A 327 -21.80 -1.19 3.16
C GLU A 327 -20.66 -2.23 3.26
N LEU A 328 -19.75 -2.27 2.27
CA LEU A 328 -18.66 -3.24 2.19
C LEU A 328 -17.36 -2.72 2.81
N PHE A 329 -17.13 -1.40 2.76
CA PHE A 329 -15.88 -0.78 3.19
C PHE A 329 -16.09 0.12 4.40
N PRO A 330 -15.69 -0.32 5.61
CA PRO A 330 -15.96 0.43 6.85
C PRO A 330 -15.12 1.70 6.98
N TYR A 331 -13.93 1.77 6.37
CA TYR A 331 -13.05 2.93 6.46
C TYR A 331 -13.73 4.19 5.88
N PRO A 332 -13.53 5.38 6.47
CA PRO A 332 -14.25 6.58 6.05
C PRO A 332 -13.99 7.06 4.63
N LEU A 333 -12.82 6.76 4.06
CA LEU A 333 -12.43 7.27 2.75
C LEU A 333 -12.91 6.37 1.60
N ILE A 334 -13.50 6.98 0.57
CA ILE A 334 -13.90 6.36 -0.71
C ILE A 334 -13.30 7.20 -1.83
N HIS A 335 -12.50 6.60 -2.70
CA HIS A 335 -11.97 7.27 -3.87
C HIS A 335 -13.00 7.21 -5.02
N ILE A 336 -13.26 8.35 -5.65
CA ILE A 336 -14.27 8.48 -6.72
C ILE A 336 -13.67 8.96 -8.05
N GLY A 337 -12.37 8.75 -8.26
CA GLY A 337 -11.66 9.08 -9.50
C GLY A 337 -11.58 10.57 -9.77
N GLY A 338 -12.03 10.98 -10.95
CA GLY A 338 -12.08 12.38 -11.37
C GLY A 338 -11.01 12.76 -12.38
N ASP A 339 -10.09 11.85 -12.66
CA ASP A 339 -8.97 12.03 -13.58
C ASP A 339 -9.38 11.83 -15.03
N GLU A 340 -8.58 12.42 -15.92
CA GLU A 340 -8.62 12.23 -17.38
C GLU A 340 -10.04 12.28 -18.00
N ALA A 341 -10.94 13.08 -17.40
CA ALA A 341 -12.31 13.23 -17.88
C ALA A 341 -12.35 14.04 -19.20
N PHE A 342 -12.26 13.32 -20.33
CA PHE A 342 -12.32 13.92 -21.67
C PHE A 342 -13.75 14.38 -21.98
N ASN A 343 -14.08 15.60 -21.62
CA ASN A 343 -15.43 16.14 -21.62
C ASN A 343 -15.93 16.66 -22.98
N ASP A 344 -15.22 16.41 -24.09
CA ASP A 344 -15.62 16.85 -25.43
C ASP A 344 -17.05 16.42 -25.81
N ASN A 345 -17.48 15.21 -25.40
CA ASN A 345 -18.83 14.74 -25.66
C ASN A 345 -19.89 15.56 -24.93
N TRP A 346 -19.56 16.18 -23.80
CA TRP A 346 -20.50 17.08 -23.09
C TRP A 346 -20.78 18.36 -23.86
N GLN A 347 -19.81 18.88 -24.63
CA GLN A 347 -19.94 20.10 -25.44
C GLN A 347 -21.06 19.99 -26.46
N VAL A 348 -21.29 18.78 -27.00
CA VAL A 348 -22.28 18.52 -28.04
C VAL A 348 -23.53 17.79 -27.52
N CYS A 349 -23.50 17.34 -26.27
CA CYS A 349 -24.61 16.62 -25.64
C CYS A 349 -25.72 17.58 -25.20
N PRO A 350 -26.95 17.52 -25.76
CA PRO A 350 -28.02 18.44 -25.36
C PRO A 350 -28.37 18.37 -23.89
N LYS A 351 -28.31 17.19 -23.26
CA LYS A 351 -28.58 17.01 -21.83
C LYS A 351 -27.53 17.69 -20.95
N CYS A 352 -26.25 17.55 -21.30
CA CYS A 352 -25.15 18.18 -20.56
C CYS A 352 -25.19 19.71 -20.71
N GLN A 353 -25.44 20.23 -21.92
CA GLN A 353 -25.58 21.66 -22.17
C GLN A 353 -26.79 22.24 -21.43
N GLN A 354 -27.92 21.52 -21.39
CA GLN A 354 -29.08 21.94 -20.61
C GLN A 354 -28.76 21.99 -19.10
N ARG A 355 -28.01 21.01 -18.58
CA ARG A 355 -27.57 20.97 -17.17
C ARG A 355 -26.67 22.17 -16.84
N ILE A 356 -25.73 22.50 -17.71
CA ILE A 356 -24.87 23.69 -17.56
C ILE A 356 -25.74 24.96 -17.43
N GLN A 357 -26.73 25.13 -18.31
CA GLN A 357 -27.65 26.27 -18.27
C GLN A 357 -28.50 26.28 -17.00
N ASP A 358 -29.13 25.15 -16.66
CA ASP A 358 -30.04 25.04 -15.51
C ASP A 358 -29.34 25.28 -14.17
N LYS A 359 -28.07 24.92 -14.07
CA LYS A 359 -27.24 25.11 -12.87
C LYS A 359 -26.42 26.40 -12.88
N GLY A 360 -26.44 27.14 -13.99
CA GLY A 360 -25.67 28.37 -14.15
C GLY A 360 -24.15 28.16 -14.12
N LEU A 361 -23.69 27.00 -14.64
CA LEU A 361 -22.28 26.64 -14.69
C LEU A 361 -21.56 27.34 -15.84
N ALA A 362 -20.25 27.56 -15.70
CA ALA A 362 -19.47 28.30 -16.69
C ALA A 362 -19.19 27.46 -17.96
N ASP A 363 -18.88 26.18 -17.78
CA ASP A 363 -18.42 25.28 -18.83
C ASP A 363 -18.51 23.80 -18.40
N GLU A 364 -17.92 22.90 -19.19
CA GLU A 364 -17.88 21.45 -18.94
C GLU A 364 -16.97 21.11 -17.75
N THR A 365 -15.95 21.88 -17.45
CA THR A 365 -15.11 21.72 -16.25
C THR A 365 -15.93 21.99 -15.00
N ALA A 366 -16.73 23.07 -15.00
CA ALA A 366 -17.66 23.36 -13.92
C ALA A 366 -18.76 22.30 -13.80
N LEU A 367 -19.19 21.67 -14.92
CA LEU A 367 -20.12 20.56 -14.91
C LEU A 367 -19.50 19.31 -14.23
N GLN A 368 -18.23 19.01 -14.48
CA GLN A 368 -17.52 17.94 -13.80
C GLN A 368 -17.45 18.20 -12.29
N GLN A 369 -17.02 19.38 -11.89
CA GLN A 369 -16.93 19.76 -10.48
C GLN A 369 -18.32 19.66 -9.80
N TRP A 370 -19.38 20.09 -10.49
CA TRP A 370 -20.74 19.96 -9.99
C TRP A 370 -21.15 18.49 -9.79
N LEU A 371 -20.89 17.61 -10.77
CA LEU A 371 -21.19 16.18 -10.67
C LEU A 371 -20.44 15.53 -9.50
N MET A 372 -19.13 15.79 -9.41
CA MET A 372 -18.29 15.25 -8.35
C MET A 372 -18.77 15.74 -6.97
N ASN A 373 -19.19 17.01 -6.85
CA ASN A 373 -19.78 17.52 -5.62
C ASN A 373 -21.12 16.85 -5.27
N GLU A 374 -22.00 16.58 -6.23
CA GLU A 374 -23.25 15.84 -5.99
C GLU A 374 -22.97 14.44 -5.38
N ILE A 375 -21.93 13.77 -5.85
CA ILE A 375 -21.50 12.46 -5.34
C ILE A 375 -20.84 12.58 -3.97
N GLU A 376 -19.98 13.56 -3.77
CA GLU A 376 -19.34 13.88 -2.48
C GLU A 376 -20.41 14.13 -1.40
N GLN A 377 -21.41 15.00 -1.67
CA GLN A 377 -22.48 15.29 -0.73
C GLN A 377 -23.35 14.04 -0.43
N TYR A 378 -23.48 13.12 -1.39
CA TYR A 378 -24.16 11.86 -1.14
C TYR A 378 -23.35 10.95 -0.19
N LEU A 379 -22.04 10.83 -0.38
CA LEU A 379 -21.15 10.05 0.50
C LEU A 379 -21.12 10.60 1.93
N LYS A 380 -21.17 11.92 2.11
CA LYS A 380 -21.25 12.58 3.44
C LYS A 380 -22.46 12.14 4.25
N GLN A 381 -23.57 11.76 3.63
CA GLN A 381 -24.76 11.26 4.33
C GLN A 381 -24.50 9.93 5.06
N PHE A 382 -23.48 9.20 4.66
CA PHE A 382 -23.02 7.94 5.29
C PHE A 382 -21.80 8.15 6.20
N GLY A 383 -21.40 9.39 6.47
CA GLY A 383 -20.19 9.70 7.22
C GLY A 383 -18.90 9.33 6.47
N LYS A 384 -18.94 9.30 5.12
CA LYS A 384 -17.79 9.06 4.25
C LYS A 384 -17.24 10.36 3.70
N THR A 385 -15.93 10.40 3.49
CA THR A 385 -15.20 11.46 2.80
C THR A 385 -14.77 10.96 1.43
N ALA A 386 -15.02 11.74 0.39
CA ALA A 386 -14.54 11.44 -0.94
C ALA A 386 -13.05 11.76 -1.07
N ILE A 387 -12.30 10.92 -1.78
CA ILE A 387 -10.99 11.25 -2.33
C ILE A 387 -11.16 11.42 -3.84
N MET A 388 -10.45 12.37 -4.44
CA MET A 388 -10.43 12.60 -5.88
C MET A 388 -8.98 12.81 -6.35
N TRP A 389 -8.71 12.44 -7.60
CA TRP A 389 -7.45 12.79 -8.23
C TRP A 389 -7.31 14.31 -8.40
N ASP A 390 -6.08 14.79 -8.49
CA ASP A 390 -5.77 16.23 -8.52
C ASP A 390 -6.11 16.96 -9.83
N ASP A 391 -6.72 16.27 -10.79
CA ASP A 391 -7.27 16.86 -12.03
C ASP A 391 -8.37 17.90 -11.78
N ILE A 392 -9.07 17.76 -10.65
CA ILE A 392 -10.12 18.71 -10.24
C ILE A 392 -9.57 19.98 -9.54
N VAL A 393 -8.29 20.00 -9.19
CA VAL A 393 -7.71 21.09 -8.40
C VAL A 393 -7.55 22.34 -9.26
N SER A 394 -8.19 23.43 -8.85
CA SER A 394 -8.09 24.75 -9.44
C SER A 394 -8.14 25.83 -8.36
N ASP A 395 -7.84 27.07 -8.73
CA ASP A 395 -7.94 28.22 -7.80
C ASP A 395 -9.39 28.48 -7.34
N ASP A 396 -10.38 28.05 -8.12
CA ASP A 396 -11.82 28.19 -7.85
C ASP A 396 -12.46 26.89 -7.34
N MET A 397 -11.67 25.91 -6.87
CA MET A 397 -12.15 24.63 -6.39
C MET A 397 -13.15 24.78 -5.24
N VAL A 398 -14.31 24.15 -5.37
CA VAL A 398 -15.39 24.19 -4.38
C VAL A 398 -15.56 22.88 -3.59
N ASN A 399 -14.93 21.80 -4.05
CA ASN A 399 -15.03 20.48 -3.42
C ASN A 399 -14.26 20.43 -2.09
N GLN A 400 -14.87 19.79 -1.09
CA GLN A 400 -14.28 19.60 0.24
C GLN A 400 -13.85 18.14 0.43
N CYS A 401 -13.35 17.52 -0.64
CA CYS A 401 -12.81 16.16 -0.65
C CYS A 401 -11.36 16.14 -0.20
N ASP A 402 -10.83 14.98 0.13
CA ASP A 402 -9.39 14.75 0.15
C ASP A 402 -8.87 14.68 -1.29
N VAL A 403 -7.64 15.12 -1.51
CA VAL A 403 -7.02 15.16 -2.86
C VAL A 403 -5.83 14.21 -2.93
N MET A 404 -5.84 13.32 -3.93
CA MET A 404 -4.71 12.45 -4.23
C MET A 404 -3.92 13.03 -5.41
N CYS A 405 -2.70 13.51 -5.12
CA CYS A 405 -1.88 14.27 -6.06
C CYS A 405 -0.87 13.38 -6.78
N TRP A 406 -1.10 13.17 -8.09
CA TRP A 406 -0.23 12.41 -8.98
C TRP A 406 0.56 13.27 -9.96
N GLN A 407 0.07 14.47 -10.30
CA GLN A 407 0.69 15.33 -11.30
C GLN A 407 1.95 16.01 -10.78
N SER A 408 1.85 16.75 -9.68
CA SER A 408 3.00 17.47 -9.13
C SER A 408 2.84 17.89 -7.67
N LEU A 409 3.97 18.24 -7.04
CA LEU A 409 3.98 18.79 -5.68
C LEU A 409 3.36 20.19 -5.61
N ASP A 410 3.30 20.95 -6.73
CA ASP A 410 2.72 22.28 -6.74
C ASP A 410 1.19 22.25 -6.70
N VAL A 411 0.58 21.27 -7.36
CA VAL A 411 -0.87 21.02 -7.24
C VAL A 411 -1.23 20.65 -5.80
N ALA A 412 -0.43 19.81 -5.14
CA ALA A 412 -0.60 19.47 -3.73
C ALA A 412 -0.57 20.71 -2.82
N LYS A 413 0.31 21.67 -3.10
CA LYS A 413 0.33 22.97 -2.36
C LYS A 413 -0.95 23.76 -2.56
N THR A 414 -1.50 23.77 -3.76
CA THR A 414 -2.76 24.45 -4.06
C THR A 414 -3.90 23.83 -3.28
N ALA A 415 -4.07 22.51 -3.30
CA ALA A 415 -5.08 21.80 -2.53
C ALA A 415 -4.95 22.06 -1.01
N ALA A 416 -3.73 21.96 -0.45
CA ALA A 416 -3.48 22.25 0.97
C ALA A 416 -3.77 23.70 1.36
N LYS A 417 -3.60 24.68 0.46
CA LYS A 417 -3.99 26.08 0.68
C LYS A 417 -5.50 26.26 0.74
N HIS A 418 -6.25 25.46 0.01
CA HIS A 418 -7.72 25.44 0.07
C HIS A 418 -8.26 24.72 1.31
N GLY A 419 -7.39 24.05 2.09
CA GLY A 419 -7.76 23.32 3.29
C GLY A 419 -8.21 21.88 3.04
N ASN A 420 -7.91 21.34 1.85
CA ASN A 420 -8.12 19.91 1.55
C ASN A 420 -6.98 19.08 2.14
N ASP A 421 -7.29 17.92 2.68
CA ASP A 421 -6.29 16.94 3.06
C ASP A 421 -5.71 16.28 1.80
N VAL A 422 -4.39 16.07 1.80
CA VAL A 422 -3.62 15.74 0.59
C VAL A 422 -2.80 14.48 0.79
N ILE A 423 -2.89 13.58 -0.18
CA ILE A 423 -2.07 12.37 -0.30
C ILE A 423 -1.21 12.50 -1.55
N LEU A 424 0.10 12.30 -1.42
CA LEU A 424 1.03 12.48 -2.54
C LEU A 424 1.46 11.14 -3.15
N CYS A 425 1.34 11.05 -4.48
CA CYS A 425 1.80 9.92 -5.27
C CYS A 425 2.33 10.34 -6.65
N PRO A 426 3.26 11.32 -6.73
CA PRO A 426 3.68 11.91 -8.00
C PRO A 426 4.30 10.87 -8.94
N THR A 427 3.93 10.96 -10.24
CA THR A 427 4.45 10.09 -11.32
C THR A 427 5.96 9.99 -11.31
N SER A 428 6.63 11.07 -10.96
CA SER A 428 8.10 11.16 -10.95
C SER A 428 8.79 10.21 -9.97
N HIS A 429 8.11 9.76 -8.88
CA HIS A 429 8.71 8.98 -7.79
C HIS A 429 7.89 7.77 -7.37
N CYS A 430 6.57 7.79 -7.57
CA CYS A 430 5.63 6.86 -6.94
C CYS A 430 4.94 5.92 -7.92
N TYR A 431 5.11 6.07 -9.25
CA TYR A 431 4.51 5.19 -10.26
C TYR A 431 5.39 3.97 -10.49
N PHE A 432 5.07 2.89 -9.78
CA PHE A 432 5.87 1.65 -9.82
C PHE A 432 5.50 0.73 -10.99
N ASN A 433 4.62 1.16 -11.87
CA ASN A 433 4.41 0.57 -13.21
C ASN A 433 5.41 1.11 -14.26
N TYR A 434 6.24 2.10 -13.92
CA TYR A 434 7.35 2.57 -14.77
C TYR A 434 8.57 1.67 -14.65
N TYR A 435 9.45 1.68 -15.64
CA TYR A 435 10.71 0.93 -15.63
C TYR A 435 11.53 1.22 -14.37
N GLN A 436 12.24 0.20 -13.87
CA GLN A 436 13.12 0.33 -12.69
C GLN A 436 14.57 0.55 -13.07
N ASP A 437 14.97 0.10 -14.26
CA ASP A 437 16.32 0.19 -14.82
C ASP A 437 16.23 0.46 -16.33
N ASP A 438 17.29 0.18 -17.07
CA ASP A 438 17.40 0.36 -18.52
C ASP A 438 16.25 -0.37 -19.25
N PRO A 439 15.36 0.36 -19.96
CA PRO A 439 14.21 -0.24 -20.63
C PRO A 439 14.55 -1.33 -21.65
N GLU A 440 15.77 -1.32 -22.21
CA GLU A 440 16.22 -2.35 -23.16
C GLU A 440 16.46 -3.72 -22.49
N LYS A 441 16.59 -3.73 -21.14
CA LYS A 441 16.87 -4.92 -20.33
C LYS A 441 15.69 -5.35 -19.47
N GLU A 442 14.69 -4.49 -19.35
CA GLU A 442 13.52 -4.70 -18.49
C GLU A 442 12.35 -5.34 -19.26
N PRO A 443 11.45 -6.07 -18.58
CA PRO A 443 10.17 -6.43 -19.15
C PRO A 443 9.40 -5.18 -19.61
N LEU A 444 8.56 -5.32 -20.64
CA LEU A 444 7.71 -4.22 -21.10
C LEU A 444 6.91 -3.61 -19.96
N ALA A 445 6.99 -2.28 -19.83
CA ALA A 445 6.35 -1.50 -18.80
C ALA A 445 5.82 -0.17 -19.38
N MET A 446 5.07 0.58 -18.60
CA MET A 446 4.65 1.94 -18.96
C MET A 446 5.88 2.84 -19.13
N THR A 447 5.83 3.72 -20.14
CA THR A 447 6.91 4.65 -20.43
C THR A 447 7.19 5.59 -19.26
N GLY A 448 8.39 5.52 -18.74
CA GLY A 448 8.87 6.29 -17.58
C GLY A 448 9.97 5.51 -16.85
N LEU A 449 10.73 6.18 -16.00
CA LEU A 449 11.81 5.57 -15.23
C LEU A 449 11.75 6.04 -13.78
N VAL A 450 11.50 5.10 -12.87
CA VAL A 450 11.56 5.29 -11.41
C VAL A 450 12.49 4.23 -10.83
N THR A 451 13.77 4.58 -10.71
CA THR A 451 14.78 3.71 -10.09
C THR A 451 14.55 3.59 -8.58
N LEU A 452 15.18 2.62 -7.93
CA LEU A 452 15.14 2.48 -6.47
C LEU A 452 15.61 3.75 -5.76
N GLU A 453 16.68 4.39 -6.24
CA GLU A 453 17.21 5.63 -5.67
C GLU A 453 16.23 6.79 -5.85
N LYS A 454 15.58 6.88 -7.03
CA LYS A 454 14.58 7.91 -7.30
C LYS A 454 13.35 7.73 -6.42
N ALA A 455 12.86 6.50 -6.24
CA ALA A 455 11.78 6.20 -5.30
C ALA A 455 12.15 6.56 -3.84
N TYR A 456 13.39 6.27 -3.44
CA TYR A 456 13.90 6.64 -2.11
C TYR A 456 14.06 8.15 -1.93
N GLY A 457 14.27 8.89 -3.02
CA GLY A 457 14.36 10.37 -3.02
C GLY A 457 13.04 11.09 -2.74
N PHE A 458 11.91 10.36 -2.76
CA PHE A 458 10.60 10.95 -2.50
C PHE A 458 10.48 11.52 -1.07
N ASP A 459 9.93 12.72 -0.99
CA ASP A 459 9.46 13.31 0.27
C ASP A 459 8.00 13.78 0.08
N PRO A 460 7.04 13.23 0.85
CA PRO A 460 5.64 13.66 0.79
C PRO A 460 5.40 15.10 1.25
N MET A 461 6.37 15.76 1.89
CA MET A 461 6.19 17.11 2.39
C MET A 461 6.72 18.15 1.37
N PRO A 462 5.84 18.85 0.64
CA PRO A 462 6.26 19.88 -0.29
C PRO A 462 6.92 21.09 0.42
N ASP A 463 7.95 21.64 -0.18
CA ASP A 463 8.60 22.85 0.33
C ASP A 463 7.68 24.07 0.29
N GLY A 464 7.86 24.98 1.26
CA GLY A 464 7.24 26.31 1.25
C GLY A 464 5.80 26.37 1.78
N LEU A 465 5.29 25.29 2.38
CA LEU A 465 4.02 25.30 3.13
C LEU A 465 4.19 26.00 4.49
N SER A 466 3.15 26.74 4.91
CA SER A 466 3.04 27.18 6.30
C SER A 466 2.78 25.97 7.22
N GLN A 467 3.00 26.14 8.53
CA GLN A 467 2.72 25.07 9.50
C GLN A 467 1.26 24.60 9.47
N GLU A 468 0.32 25.50 9.19
CA GLU A 468 -1.10 25.15 9.08
C GLU A 468 -1.38 24.33 7.82
N GLN A 469 -0.85 24.77 6.68
CA GLN A 469 -0.97 24.03 5.42
C GLN A 469 -0.29 22.64 5.46
N ALA A 470 0.85 22.53 6.14
CA ALA A 470 1.56 21.26 6.29
C ALA A 470 0.76 20.20 7.06
N LYS A 471 -0.20 20.60 7.90
CA LYS A 471 -1.09 19.66 8.61
C LYS A 471 -2.02 18.90 7.67
N HIS A 472 -2.32 19.46 6.51
CA HIS A 472 -3.13 18.83 5.49
C HIS A 472 -2.37 17.78 4.68
N ILE A 473 -1.05 17.65 4.83
CA ILE A 473 -0.27 16.62 4.15
C ILE A 473 -0.35 15.33 4.96
N LEU A 474 -1.21 14.42 4.55
CA LEU A 474 -1.44 13.15 5.25
C LEU A 474 -0.30 12.16 5.06
N GLY A 475 0.41 12.20 3.93
CA GLY A 475 1.49 11.30 3.59
C GLY A 475 1.58 10.96 2.11
N GLY A 476 2.00 9.74 1.79
CA GLY A 476 2.22 9.34 0.41
C GLY A 476 1.88 7.88 0.11
N GLN A 477 1.82 7.60 -1.19
CA GLN A 477 1.43 6.31 -1.73
C GLN A 477 2.27 5.96 -2.96
N CYS A 478 2.51 4.67 -3.23
CA CYS A 478 2.93 4.22 -4.56
C CYS A 478 1.76 3.66 -5.35
N ASN A 479 1.79 3.88 -6.67
CA ASN A 479 0.77 3.39 -7.59
C ASN A 479 1.33 2.26 -8.47
N LEU A 480 0.59 1.16 -8.54
CA LEU A 480 0.88 0.03 -9.41
C LEU A 480 -0.26 -0.13 -10.42
N TRP A 481 -0.21 0.65 -11.49
CA TRP A 481 -1.10 0.52 -12.64
C TRP A 481 -0.73 -0.72 -13.45
N THR A 482 -1.70 -1.43 -13.98
CA THR A 482 -1.47 -2.79 -14.49
C THR A 482 -1.69 -2.97 -15.99
N GLU A 483 -1.65 -1.91 -16.78
CA GLU A 483 -1.78 -1.98 -18.24
C GLU A 483 -0.80 -3.00 -18.86
N PHE A 484 0.44 -2.98 -18.37
CA PHE A 484 1.52 -3.88 -18.82
C PHE A 484 1.89 -4.96 -17.79
N ILE A 485 1.11 -5.11 -16.72
CA ILE A 485 1.39 -6.03 -15.61
C ILE A 485 0.26 -7.07 -15.54
N ASN A 486 0.46 -8.21 -16.18
CA ASN A 486 -0.59 -9.20 -16.39
C ASN A 486 -0.51 -10.43 -15.45
N THR A 487 0.53 -10.55 -14.64
CA THR A 487 0.69 -11.67 -13.68
C THR A 487 1.10 -11.19 -12.30
N PRO A 488 0.80 -11.98 -11.25
CA PRO A 488 1.29 -11.73 -9.89
C PRO A 488 2.80 -11.57 -9.80
N GLU A 489 3.56 -12.39 -10.50
CA GLU A 489 5.03 -12.37 -10.51
C GLU A 489 5.57 -11.08 -11.12
N GLN A 490 4.89 -10.57 -12.16
CA GLN A 490 5.26 -9.28 -12.77
C GLN A 490 4.91 -8.12 -11.83
N ALA A 491 3.76 -8.17 -11.16
CA ALA A 491 3.38 -7.17 -10.16
C ALA A 491 4.40 -7.11 -9.01
N GLU A 492 4.84 -8.26 -8.50
CA GLU A 492 5.89 -8.32 -7.49
C GLU A 492 7.21 -7.74 -7.99
N TYR A 493 7.61 -8.07 -9.22
CA TYR A 493 8.83 -7.56 -9.84
C TYR A 493 8.82 -6.04 -9.95
N MET A 494 7.72 -5.47 -10.42
CA MET A 494 7.58 -4.03 -10.58
C MET A 494 7.50 -3.29 -9.25
N LEU A 495 6.91 -3.91 -8.23
CA LEU A 495 6.74 -3.33 -6.91
C LEU A 495 8.03 -3.36 -6.08
N LEU A 496 8.79 -4.47 -6.16
CA LEU A 496 9.93 -4.75 -5.29
C LEU A 496 11.28 -4.49 -5.99
N PRO A 497 12.26 -3.85 -5.30
CA PRO A 497 12.24 -3.45 -3.89
C PRO A 497 11.76 -2.00 -3.66
N ARG A 498 11.15 -1.31 -4.64
CA ARG A 498 10.75 0.11 -4.52
C ARG A 498 9.73 0.36 -3.40
N LEU A 499 8.89 -0.64 -3.08
CA LEU A 499 8.00 -0.57 -1.91
C LEU A 499 8.76 -0.37 -0.59
N CYS A 500 9.94 -0.98 -0.46
CA CYS A 500 10.83 -0.77 0.70
C CYS A 500 11.28 0.70 0.79
N ALA A 501 11.59 1.31 -0.35
CA ALA A 501 12.00 2.72 -0.42
C ALA A 501 10.84 3.65 -0.03
N LEU A 502 9.64 3.43 -0.59
CA LEU A 502 8.46 4.20 -0.23
C LEU A 502 8.18 4.10 1.28
N SER A 503 8.20 2.87 1.82
CA SER A 503 7.91 2.66 3.24
C SER A 503 8.82 3.50 4.14
N GLU A 504 10.10 3.61 3.80
CA GLU A 504 11.06 4.44 4.53
C GLU A 504 10.80 5.94 4.32
N CYS A 505 10.34 6.36 3.15
CA CYS A 505 9.99 7.76 2.87
C CYS A 505 8.82 8.26 3.72
N VAL A 506 7.83 7.40 3.97
CA VAL A 506 6.61 7.78 4.70
C VAL A 506 6.66 7.46 6.19
N TRP A 507 7.63 6.65 6.63
CA TRP A 507 7.78 6.26 8.03
C TRP A 507 8.93 6.97 8.74
N THR A 508 10.14 6.96 8.15
CA THR A 508 11.39 7.38 8.79
C THR A 508 11.52 8.91 8.78
N PRO A 509 12.00 9.54 9.87
CA PRO A 509 12.32 10.97 9.89
C PRO A 509 13.29 11.35 8.78
N LEU A 510 13.09 12.53 8.17
CA LEU A 510 13.85 12.97 7.00
C LEU A 510 15.36 13.05 7.25
N ASP A 511 15.77 13.48 8.44
CA ASP A 511 17.18 13.60 8.88
C ASP A 511 17.89 12.25 9.08
N LYS A 512 17.13 11.14 9.08
CA LYS A 512 17.65 9.76 9.17
C LYS A 512 17.82 9.11 7.80
N LYS A 513 17.29 9.69 6.73
CA LYS A 513 17.35 9.09 5.39
C LYS A 513 18.80 9.10 4.86
N ASP A 514 19.34 7.92 4.59
CA ASP A 514 20.64 7.68 3.98
C ASP A 514 20.53 6.54 2.96
N PHE A 515 20.56 6.88 1.66
CA PHE A 515 20.42 5.90 0.59
C PHE A 515 21.49 4.80 0.62
N LYS A 516 22.71 5.11 1.01
CA LYS A 516 23.79 4.12 1.10
C LYS A 516 23.53 3.11 2.22
N ASN A 517 23.08 3.56 3.39
CA ASN A 517 22.65 2.71 4.49
C ASN A 517 21.43 1.89 4.07
N PHE A 518 20.41 2.53 3.49
CA PHE A 518 19.22 1.86 2.97
C PHE A 518 19.58 0.76 1.95
N SER A 519 20.43 1.04 0.97
CA SER A 519 20.88 0.05 -0.04
C SER A 519 21.52 -1.19 0.58
N ASN A 520 22.28 -1.03 1.67
CA ASN A 520 22.84 -2.16 2.41
C ASN A 520 21.73 -3.01 3.08
N ARG A 521 20.77 -2.37 3.73
CA ARG A 521 19.63 -3.07 4.38
C ARG A 521 18.72 -3.73 3.34
N VAL A 522 18.39 -3.04 2.26
CA VAL A 522 17.51 -3.57 1.21
C VAL A 522 18.11 -4.81 0.52
N SER A 523 19.43 -4.97 0.49
CA SER A 523 20.04 -6.17 -0.08
C SER A 523 19.68 -7.45 0.70
N TYR A 524 19.56 -7.38 2.03
CA TYR A 524 19.06 -8.48 2.86
C TYR A 524 17.57 -8.73 2.61
N HIS A 525 16.77 -7.67 2.52
CA HIS A 525 15.34 -7.77 2.25
C HIS A 525 15.07 -8.39 0.88
N ARG A 526 15.79 -7.99 -0.16
CA ARG A 526 15.71 -8.56 -1.50
C ARG A 526 15.99 -10.07 -1.49
N GLN A 527 17.08 -10.48 -0.85
CA GLN A 527 17.43 -11.90 -0.72
C GLN A 527 16.36 -12.68 0.05
N TYR A 528 15.87 -12.13 1.16
CA TYR A 528 14.79 -12.73 1.95
C TYR A 528 13.49 -12.87 1.15
N LEU A 529 13.06 -11.80 0.48
CA LEU A 529 11.85 -11.80 -0.35
C LEU A 529 11.97 -12.85 -1.48
N THR A 530 13.10 -12.88 -2.19
CA THR A 530 13.34 -13.89 -3.24
C THR A 530 13.30 -15.30 -2.68
N LYS A 531 13.93 -15.55 -1.52
CA LYS A 531 13.90 -16.85 -0.85
C LYS A 531 12.49 -17.23 -0.37
N SER A 532 11.68 -16.25 0.00
CA SER A 532 10.28 -16.41 0.39
C SER A 532 9.33 -16.57 -0.80
N GLY A 533 9.85 -16.63 -2.02
CA GLY A 533 9.09 -16.86 -3.25
C GLY A 533 8.48 -15.61 -3.86
N PHE A 534 8.96 -14.40 -3.49
CA PHE A 534 8.62 -13.17 -4.21
C PHE A 534 9.53 -12.96 -5.41
N ASN A 535 8.94 -12.51 -6.51
CA ASN A 535 9.71 -12.10 -7.69
C ASN A 535 10.18 -10.66 -7.48
N CYS A 536 11.42 -10.49 -7.06
CA CYS A 536 11.98 -9.18 -6.72
C CYS A 536 13.01 -8.76 -7.78
N HIS A 537 12.93 -7.53 -8.27
CA HIS A 537 13.92 -6.94 -9.18
C HIS A 537 15.34 -7.01 -8.57
N LYS A 538 16.35 -7.31 -9.41
CA LYS A 538 17.74 -7.61 -8.99
C LYS A 538 18.54 -6.35 -8.62
#